data_2a3a714726fc6b80603672f5024fe180
#
_entry.id   2a3a714726fc6b80603672f5024fe180
#
_cell.length_a   1.000
_cell.length_b   1.000
_cell.length_c   1.000
_cell.angle_alpha   90.00
_cell.angle_beta   90.00
_cell.angle_gamma   90.00
#
_symmetry.space_group_name_H-M   'P 1'
#
loop_
_entity.id
_entity.type
_entity.pdbx_description
1 polymer ?
#
loop_
_entity_poly.entity_id
_entity_poly.type
_entity_poly.pdbx_seq_one_letter_code
_entity_poly.pdbx_strand_id
1 'polypeptide(L)'
;MRFTSLIVELVRARPRLIFWLVVLAQAALWLFLPWLLYGSPPGEVATVLAFGREYQVGTHLGPPAAFWLADVAFRLSGNHIFGVYLLSQLCFIVTFWALFALGRAIVGAQQAVLAVLLTATITAFAFPGAEFGPLILARPLWALTLLHTWQIVGQGRRRAWFMLPVEIGLLILTTSAALPLLILLAGFVLATQ
;
A
#
# COMPACT_ATOMS: atom_id res chain seq x y z
N MET A 1 13.93 -10.81 -30.76
CA MET A 1 14.85 -11.16 -29.67
C MET A 1 15.60 -9.98 -29.04
N ARG A 2 15.74 -8.79 -29.68
CA ARG A 2 16.48 -7.65 -29.10
C ARG A 2 15.77 -6.93 -27.95
N PHE A 3 14.44 -6.92 -27.89
CA PHE A 3 13.70 -6.24 -26.81
C PHE A 3 13.79 -6.94 -25.45
N THR A 4 13.74 -8.26 -25.42
CA THR A 4 13.86 -9.03 -24.17
C THR A 4 15.24 -8.91 -23.55
N SER A 5 16.31 -8.87 -24.36
CA SER A 5 17.67 -8.67 -23.87
C SER A 5 17.86 -7.27 -23.27
N LEU A 6 17.31 -6.24 -23.93
CA LEU A 6 17.35 -4.86 -23.43
C LEU A 6 16.65 -4.68 -22.07
N ILE A 7 15.45 -5.28 -21.90
CA ILE A 7 14.72 -5.23 -20.62
C ILE A 7 15.53 -5.92 -19.52
N VAL A 8 16.09 -7.11 -19.80
CA VAL A 8 16.91 -7.84 -18.82
C VAL A 8 18.16 -7.05 -18.44
N GLU A 9 18.85 -6.45 -19.41
CA GLU A 9 20.01 -5.59 -19.15
C GLU A 9 19.65 -4.35 -18.35
N LEU A 10 18.51 -3.73 -18.64
CA LEU A 10 18.03 -2.55 -17.93
C LEU A 10 17.66 -2.88 -16.47
N VAL A 11 16.99 -4.03 -16.24
CA VAL A 11 16.70 -4.52 -14.87
C VAL A 11 17.98 -4.78 -14.08
N ARG A 12 19.01 -5.32 -14.75
CA ARG A 12 20.32 -5.56 -14.11
C ARG A 12 21.07 -4.27 -13.81
N ALA A 13 21.06 -3.31 -14.75
CA ALA A 13 21.84 -2.09 -14.63
C ALA A 13 21.20 -1.07 -13.67
N ARG A 14 19.87 -0.91 -13.69
CA ARG A 14 19.18 0.14 -12.93
C ARG A 14 17.87 -0.35 -12.31
N PRO A 15 17.90 -1.31 -11.36
CA PRO A 15 16.70 -1.91 -10.78
C PRO A 15 15.76 -0.90 -10.12
N ARG A 16 16.30 0.11 -9.41
CA ARG A 16 15.49 1.17 -8.77
C ARG A 16 14.74 2.04 -9.77
N LEU A 17 15.36 2.35 -10.92
CA LEU A 17 14.72 3.15 -11.94
C LEU A 17 13.53 2.42 -12.54
N ILE A 18 13.68 1.15 -12.85
CA ILE A 18 12.60 0.31 -13.38
C ILE A 18 11.46 0.19 -12.39
N PHE A 19 11.79 -0.05 -11.12
CA PHE A 19 10.80 -0.09 -10.04
C PHE A 19 9.93 1.19 -10.07
N TRP A 20 10.56 2.37 -9.98
CA TRP A 20 9.83 3.62 -9.93
C TRP A 20 9.05 3.91 -11.22
N LEU A 21 9.62 3.60 -12.38
CA LEU A 21 8.96 3.79 -13.66
C LEU A 21 7.67 2.98 -13.73
N VAL A 22 7.71 1.70 -13.37
CA VAL A 22 6.53 0.82 -13.43
C VAL A 22 5.49 1.23 -12.40
N VAL A 23 5.90 1.45 -11.15
CA VAL A 23 4.96 1.80 -10.06
C VAL A 23 4.28 3.14 -10.33
N LEU A 24 5.03 4.15 -10.78
CA LEU A 24 4.45 5.47 -11.08
C LEU A 24 3.60 5.46 -12.36
N ALA A 25 4.01 4.72 -13.38
CA ALA A 25 3.19 4.57 -14.60
C ALA A 25 1.85 3.88 -14.28
N GLN A 26 1.89 2.81 -13.47
CA GLN A 26 0.70 2.11 -13.01
C GLN A 26 -0.22 3.03 -12.17
N ALA A 27 0.36 3.76 -11.21
CA ALA A 27 -0.38 4.70 -10.38
C ALA A 27 -0.99 5.83 -11.20
N ALA A 28 -0.26 6.40 -12.16
CA ALA A 28 -0.78 7.43 -13.05
C ALA A 28 -1.92 6.90 -13.92
N LEU A 29 -1.77 5.71 -14.49
CA LEU A 29 -2.80 5.08 -15.31
C LEU A 29 -4.11 4.93 -14.52
N TRP A 30 -4.04 4.35 -13.32
CA TRP A 30 -5.22 4.11 -12.47
C TRP A 30 -5.73 5.35 -11.74
N LEU A 31 -4.97 6.45 -11.72
CA LEU A 31 -5.45 7.74 -11.26
C LEU A 31 -6.28 8.44 -12.34
N PHE A 32 -5.75 8.50 -13.56
CA PHE A 32 -6.36 9.28 -14.64
C PHE A 32 -7.45 8.52 -15.38
N LEU A 33 -7.31 7.21 -15.58
CA LEU A 33 -8.27 6.41 -16.34
C LEU A 33 -9.69 6.47 -15.71
N PRO A 34 -9.87 6.21 -14.39
CA PRO A 34 -11.18 6.31 -13.77
C PRO A 34 -11.70 7.75 -13.72
N TRP A 35 -10.83 8.71 -13.48
CA TRP A 35 -11.21 10.12 -13.45
C TRP A 35 -11.75 10.62 -14.79
N LEU A 36 -11.22 10.12 -15.92
CA LEU A 36 -11.63 10.49 -17.27
C LEU A 36 -12.83 9.69 -17.78
N LEU A 37 -12.94 8.40 -17.41
CA LEU A 37 -13.88 7.48 -18.04
C LEU A 37 -15.08 7.12 -17.16
N TYR A 38 -14.98 7.25 -15.83
CA TYR A 38 -16.05 6.82 -14.93
C TYR A 38 -16.98 7.99 -14.62
N GLY A 39 -18.27 7.82 -14.96
CA GLY A 39 -19.33 8.77 -14.62
C GLY A 39 -19.77 8.71 -13.15
N SER A 40 -19.41 7.64 -12.43
CA SER A 40 -19.71 7.43 -11.02
C SER A 40 -18.55 6.73 -10.32
N PRO A 41 -18.32 6.98 -9.01
CA PRO A 41 -17.26 6.30 -8.28
C PRO A 41 -17.50 4.78 -8.25
N PRO A 42 -16.48 3.98 -8.57
CA PRO A 42 -16.58 2.52 -8.57
C PRO A 42 -16.59 1.94 -7.15
N GLY A 43 -17.16 0.74 -7.03
CA GLY A 43 -17.08 -0.08 -5.82
C GLY A 43 -17.70 0.60 -4.59
N GLU A 44 -17.02 0.48 -3.48
CA GLU A 44 -17.50 0.94 -2.16
C GLU A 44 -17.21 2.42 -1.86
N VAL A 45 -16.61 3.17 -2.78
CA VAL A 45 -16.16 4.56 -2.51
C VAL A 45 -17.30 5.47 -2.05
N ALA A 46 -18.48 5.33 -2.64
CA ALA A 46 -19.66 6.12 -2.23
C ALA A 46 -20.05 5.80 -0.78
N THR A 47 -20.06 4.52 -0.41
CA THR A 47 -20.35 4.04 0.95
C THR A 47 -19.29 4.53 1.93
N VAL A 48 -18.02 4.41 1.58
CA VAL A 48 -16.89 4.88 2.41
C VAL A 48 -16.99 6.38 2.68
N LEU A 49 -17.33 7.18 1.68
CA LEU A 49 -17.52 8.63 1.86
C LEU A 49 -18.76 8.97 2.69
N ALA A 50 -19.85 8.21 2.56
CA ALA A 50 -21.05 8.41 3.37
C ALA A 50 -20.74 8.22 4.86
N PHE A 51 -20.09 7.12 5.24
CA PHE A 51 -19.66 6.86 6.62
C PHE A 51 -18.55 7.81 7.08
N GLY A 52 -17.67 8.25 6.18
CA GLY A 52 -16.62 9.22 6.49
C GLY A 52 -17.16 10.55 7.01
N ARG A 53 -18.26 11.02 6.43
CA ARG A 53 -18.91 12.27 6.82
C ARG A 53 -19.52 12.25 8.22
N GLU A 54 -19.92 11.09 8.72
CA GLU A 54 -20.53 10.94 10.03
C GLU A 54 -19.50 10.90 11.17
N TYR A 55 -18.22 10.72 10.89
CA TYR A 55 -17.10 10.64 11.85
C TYR A 55 -17.36 9.67 13.02
N GLN A 56 -18.09 8.60 12.78
CA GLN A 56 -18.34 7.56 13.78
C GLN A 56 -17.04 6.87 14.17
N VAL A 57 -16.90 6.50 15.45
CA VAL A 57 -15.72 5.81 15.98
C VAL A 57 -15.64 4.35 15.53
N GLY A 58 -16.73 3.80 15.03
CA GLY A 58 -16.80 2.46 14.42
C GLY A 58 -18.10 2.28 13.68
N THR A 59 -18.07 1.46 12.64
CA THR A 59 -19.23 1.10 11.82
C THR A 59 -19.34 -0.40 11.71
N HIS A 60 -20.48 -0.91 11.24
CA HIS A 60 -20.64 -2.32 10.91
C HIS A 60 -19.70 -2.80 9.79
N LEU A 61 -19.12 -1.86 9.02
CA LEU A 61 -18.13 -2.13 7.97
C LEU A 61 -16.68 -2.19 8.50
N GLY A 62 -16.46 -1.81 9.77
CA GLY A 62 -15.16 -1.90 10.41
C GLY A 62 -14.68 -0.62 11.10
N PRO A 63 -13.39 -0.59 11.46
CA PRO A 63 -12.75 0.54 12.13
C PRO A 63 -12.71 1.81 11.29
N PRO A 64 -12.60 3.01 11.91
CA PRO A 64 -12.97 4.29 11.29
C PRO A 64 -11.91 4.92 10.37
N ALA A 65 -10.63 4.54 10.47
CA ALA A 65 -9.53 5.30 9.85
C ALA A 65 -9.67 5.46 8.35
N ALA A 66 -10.11 4.43 7.63
CA ALA A 66 -10.27 4.49 6.18
C ALA A 66 -11.39 5.46 5.78
N PHE A 67 -12.50 5.47 6.53
CA PHE A 67 -13.63 6.35 6.28
C PHE A 67 -13.26 7.82 6.50
N TRP A 68 -12.59 8.12 7.62
CA TRP A 68 -12.14 9.48 7.93
C TRP A 68 -11.12 10.00 6.92
N LEU A 69 -10.15 9.17 6.53
CA LEU A 69 -9.15 9.56 5.54
C LEU A 69 -9.76 9.80 4.15
N ALA A 70 -10.78 9.03 3.76
CA ALA A 70 -11.49 9.25 2.50
C ALA A 70 -12.21 10.61 2.50
N ASP A 71 -12.91 10.98 3.59
CA ASP A 71 -13.59 12.27 3.70
C ASP A 71 -12.58 13.42 3.70
N VAL A 72 -11.48 13.30 4.44
CA VAL A 72 -10.40 14.29 4.45
C VAL A 72 -9.81 14.47 3.04
N ALA A 73 -9.50 13.39 2.32
CA ALA A 73 -8.96 13.46 0.98
C ALA A 73 -9.96 14.09 0.00
N PHE A 74 -11.25 13.77 0.13
CA PHE A 74 -12.33 14.36 -0.66
C PHE A 74 -12.42 15.88 -0.43
N ARG A 75 -12.40 16.35 0.82
CA ARG A 75 -12.46 17.78 1.17
C ARG A 75 -11.22 18.54 0.72
N LEU A 76 -10.02 17.97 0.91
CA LEU A 76 -8.76 18.59 0.47
C LEU A 76 -8.68 18.77 -1.05
N SER A 77 -9.35 17.93 -1.82
CA SER A 77 -9.44 18.07 -3.28
C SER A 77 -10.56 19.00 -3.77
N GLY A 78 -11.14 19.82 -2.88
CA GLY A 78 -12.24 20.72 -3.24
C GLY A 78 -13.57 20.01 -3.42
N ASN A 79 -13.84 18.96 -2.65
CA ASN A 79 -15.01 18.08 -2.74
C ASN A 79 -15.08 17.29 -4.06
N HIS A 80 -13.92 16.97 -4.62
CA HIS A 80 -13.79 16.14 -5.81
C HIS A 80 -13.36 14.71 -5.47
N ILE A 81 -13.97 13.73 -6.14
CA ILE A 81 -13.65 12.30 -5.99
C ILE A 81 -12.18 11.99 -6.35
N PHE A 82 -11.54 12.85 -7.15
CA PHE A 82 -10.14 12.73 -7.52
C PHE A 82 -9.21 12.59 -6.30
N GLY A 83 -9.52 13.27 -5.17
CA GLY A 83 -8.73 13.14 -3.94
C GLY A 83 -8.73 11.73 -3.37
N VAL A 84 -9.86 11.02 -3.47
CA VAL A 84 -9.98 9.63 -3.02
C VAL A 84 -9.19 8.69 -3.94
N TYR A 85 -9.24 8.93 -5.27
CA TYR A 85 -8.43 8.18 -6.23
C TYR A 85 -6.93 8.40 -5.99
N LEU A 86 -6.54 9.65 -5.74
CA LEU A 86 -5.15 9.96 -5.39
C LEU A 86 -4.70 9.24 -4.11
N LEU A 87 -5.55 9.22 -3.08
CA LEU A 87 -5.27 8.50 -1.83
C LEU A 87 -5.08 7.00 -2.07
N SER A 88 -5.92 6.38 -2.91
CA SER A 88 -5.77 4.98 -3.31
C SER A 88 -4.42 4.72 -3.99
N GLN A 89 -4.02 5.60 -4.92
CA GLN A 89 -2.73 5.45 -5.61
C GLN A 89 -1.53 5.70 -4.69
N LEU A 90 -1.65 6.59 -3.71
CA LEU A 90 -0.62 6.75 -2.67
C LEU A 90 -0.48 5.47 -1.83
N CYS A 91 -1.58 4.84 -1.43
CA CYS A 91 -1.55 3.55 -0.75
C CYS A 91 -0.83 2.49 -1.61
N PHE A 92 -1.12 2.43 -2.91
CA PHE A 92 -0.45 1.54 -3.85
C PHE A 92 1.06 1.80 -3.91
N ILE A 93 1.48 3.04 -4.13
CA ILE A 93 2.90 3.42 -4.21
C ILE A 93 3.64 3.04 -2.93
N VAL A 94 3.08 3.36 -1.75
CA VAL A 94 3.70 3.05 -0.46
C VAL A 94 3.80 1.55 -0.23
N THR A 95 2.77 0.77 -0.60
CA THR A 95 2.78 -0.69 -0.51
C THR A 95 3.93 -1.28 -1.31
N PHE A 96 4.03 -0.94 -2.60
CA PHE A 96 5.09 -1.47 -3.45
C PHE A 96 6.48 -0.98 -3.07
N TRP A 97 6.60 0.27 -2.62
CA TRP A 97 7.86 0.78 -2.08
C TRP A 97 8.31 -0.01 -0.84
N ALA A 98 7.40 -0.29 0.10
CA ALA A 98 7.73 -1.07 1.30
C ALA A 98 8.11 -2.51 0.95
N LEU A 99 7.38 -3.16 0.02
CA LEU A 99 7.72 -4.50 -0.47
C LEU A 99 9.07 -4.53 -1.19
N PHE A 100 9.35 -3.53 -2.03
CA PHE A 100 10.65 -3.41 -2.68
C PHE A 100 11.79 -3.18 -1.68
N ALA A 101 11.57 -2.32 -0.69
CA ALA A 101 12.56 -2.04 0.35
C ALA A 101 12.84 -3.28 1.21
N LEU A 102 11.80 -4.05 1.57
CA LEU A 102 11.92 -5.31 2.29
C LEU A 102 12.64 -6.37 1.45
N GLY A 103 12.19 -6.60 0.21
CA GLY A 103 12.80 -7.54 -0.70
C GLY A 103 14.28 -7.22 -0.97
N ARG A 104 14.60 -5.93 -1.17
CA ARG A 104 15.99 -5.49 -1.34
C ARG A 104 16.86 -5.78 -0.12
N ALA A 105 16.30 -5.69 1.07
CA ALA A 105 17.03 -5.96 2.31
C ALA A 105 17.31 -7.46 2.54
N ILE A 106 16.50 -8.35 1.94
CA ILE A 106 16.60 -9.80 2.12
C ILE A 106 17.34 -10.46 0.95
N VAL A 107 16.91 -10.18 -0.30
CA VAL A 107 17.39 -10.91 -1.50
C VAL A 107 18.17 -10.04 -2.49
N GLY A 108 18.30 -8.73 -2.22
CA GLY A 108 18.98 -7.81 -3.11
C GLY A 108 18.07 -7.10 -4.12
N ALA A 109 18.60 -6.07 -4.78
CA ALA A 109 17.78 -5.14 -5.58
C ALA A 109 17.19 -5.75 -6.86
N GLN A 110 17.93 -6.64 -7.53
CA GLN A 110 17.49 -7.26 -8.79
C GLN A 110 16.34 -8.23 -8.54
N GLN A 111 16.47 -9.11 -7.56
CA GLN A 111 15.43 -10.07 -7.19
C GLN A 111 14.20 -9.38 -6.62
N ALA A 112 14.40 -8.31 -5.83
CA ALA A 112 13.31 -7.50 -5.30
C ALA A 112 12.47 -6.84 -6.40
N VAL A 113 13.09 -6.30 -7.45
CA VAL A 113 12.34 -5.74 -8.60
C VAL A 113 11.53 -6.82 -9.29
N LEU A 114 12.11 -8.00 -9.56
CA LEU A 114 11.39 -9.10 -10.19
C LEU A 114 10.21 -9.56 -9.33
N ALA A 115 10.41 -9.70 -8.02
CA ALA A 115 9.32 -10.04 -7.09
C ALA A 115 8.18 -9.01 -7.11
N VAL A 116 8.52 -7.71 -7.09
CA VAL A 116 7.52 -6.63 -7.16
C VAL A 116 6.79 -6.65 -8.51
N LEU A 117 7.49 -6.84 -9.63
CA LEU A 117 6.85 -6.93 -10.94
C LEU A 117 5.90 -8.13 -11.03
N LEU A 118 6.31 -9.28 -10.51
CA LEU A 118 5.44 -10.46 -10.43
C LEU A 118 4.23 -10.22 -9.53
N THR A 119 4.43 -9.59 -8.38
CA THR A 119 3.32 -9.23 -7.47
C THR A 119 2.35 -8.26 -8.14
N ALA A 120 2.84 -7.29 -8.92
CA ALA A 120 2.01 -6.35 -9.66
C ALA A 120 1.15 -7.02 -10.75
N THR A 121 1.55 -8.19 -11.24
CA THR A 121 0.75 -8.96 -12.22
C THR A 121 -0.37 -9.78 -11.57
N ILE A 122 -0.33 -9.99 -10.25
CA ILE A 122 -1.41 -10.67 -9.53
C ILE A 122 -2.66 -9.79 -9.56
N THR A 123 -3.80 -10.36 -9.93
CA THR A 123 -5.06 -9.64 -10.15
C THR A 123 -5.46 -8.73 -8.97
N ALA A 124 -5.20 -9.15 -7.73
CA ALA A 124 -5.48 -8.36 -6.53
C ALA A 124 -4.67 -7.05 -6.43
N PHE A 125 -3.51 -6.98 -7.11
CA PHE A 125 -2.64 -5.81 -7.18
C PHE A 125 -2.62 -5.17 -8.57
N ALA A 126 -2.98 -5.91 -9.63
CA ALA A 126 -3.04 -5.41 -11.00
C ALA A 126 -4.24 -4.47 -11.23
N PHE A 127 -5.32 -4.68 -10.47
CA PHE A 127 -6.46 -3.78 -10.46
C PHE A 127 -6.49 -3.04 -9.11
N PRO A 128 -5.58 -2.10 -8.86
CA PRO A 128 -5.66 -1.27 -7.66
C PRO A 128 -6.93 -0.44 -7.65
N GLY A 129 -7.62 -0.38 -8.79
CA GLY A 129 -8.90 0.26 -8.97
C GLY A 129 -8.90 1.72 -8.48
N ALA A 130 -9.88 2.46 -8.85
CA ALA A 130 -10.19 3.73 -8.20
C ALA A 130 -10.94 3.49 -6.87
N GLU A 131 -11.01 2.23 -6.43
CA GLU A 131 -11.61 1.84 -5.16
C GLU A 131 -10.73 2.27 -3.99
N PHE A 132 -11.37 2.77 -2.95
CA PHE A 132 -10.72 3.05 -1.68
C PHE A 132 -11.59 2.52 -0.54
N GLY A 133 -10.94 1.89 0.43
CA GLY A 133 -11.63 1.31 1.58
C GLY A 133 -10.63 0.76 2.61
N PRO A 134 -11.13 0.13 3.68
CA PRO A 134 -10.30 -0.39 4.76
C PRO A 134 -9.20 -1.34 4.27
N LEU A 135 -9.49 -2.22 3.32
CA LEU A 135 -8.50 -3.16 2.77
C LEU A 135 -7.41 -2.46 1.96
N ILE A 136 -7.74 -1.40 1.24
CA ILE A 136 -6.76 -0.63 0.44
C ILE A 136 -5.81 0.11 1.38
N LEU A 137 -6.34 0.74 2.44
CA LEU A 137 -5.51 1.43 3.44
C LEU A 137 -4.69 0.45 4.29
N ALA A 138 -5.18 -0.75 4.53
CA ALA A 138 -4.45 -1.77 5.29
C ALA A 138 -3.18 -2.26 4.55
N ARG A 139 -3.18 -2.33 3.22
CA ARG A 139 -2.05 -2.85 2.41
C ARG A 139 -0.72 -2.15 2.71
N PRO A 140 -0.60 -0.80 2.61
CA PRO A 140 0.64 -0.13 2.94
C PRO A 140 1.04 -0.30 4.41
N LEU A 141 0.06 -0.32 5.33
CA LEU A 141 0.35 -0.49 6.75
C LEU A 141 0.90 -1.88 7.05
N TRP A 142 0.37 -2.94 6.44
CA TRP A 142 0.94 -4.29 6.54
C TRP A 142 2.36 -4.36 5.98
N ALA A 143 2.57 -3.81 4.79
CA ALA A 143 3.88 -3.82 4.15
C ALA A 143 4.94 -3.05 4.96
N LEU A 144 4.56 -1.90 5.52
CA LEU A 144 5.43 -1.09 6.40
C LEU A 144 5.72 -1.81 7.72
N THR A 145 4.71 -2.39 8.35
CA THR A 145 4.87 -3.17 9.59
C THR A 145 5.86 -4.32 9.40
N LEU A 146 5.76 -5.06 8.30
CA LEU A 146 6.71 -6.13 7.96
C LEU A 146 8.12 -5.58 7.69
N LEU A 147 8.23 -4.47 6.96
CA LEU A 147 9.51 -3.82 6.67
C LEU A 147 10.20 -3.36 7.97
N HIS A 148 9.48 -2.67 8.85
CA HIS A 148 10.06 -2.15 10.08
C HIS A 148 10.35 -3.27 11.09
N THR A 149 9.53 -4.31 11.17
CA THR A 149 9.84 -5.52 11.94
C THR A 149 11.16 -6.14 11.47
N TRP A 150 11.35 -6.31 10.15
CA TRP A 150 12.62 -6.81 9.61
C TRP A 150 13.79 -5.87 9.91
N GLN A 151 13.59 -4.56 9.84
CA GLN A 151 14.65 -3.58 10.19
C GLN A 151 15.05 -3.66 11.65
N ILE A 152 14.13 -3.98 12.56
CA ILE A 152 14.41 -4.17 13.99
C ILE A 152 15.17 -5.47 14.20
N VAL A 153 14.59 -6.59 13.78
CA VAL A 153 15.09 -7.94 14.06
C VAL A 153 16.33 -8.27 13.21
N GLY A 154 16.27 -8.01 11.91
CA GLY A 154 17.34 -8.38 10.98
C GLY A 154 18.45 -7.36 10.84
N GLN A 155 18.22 -6.08 11.13
CA GLN A 155 19.19 -5.00 10.92
C GLN A 155 19.53 -4.20 12.18
N GLY A 156 18.87 -4.43 13.31
CA GLY A 156 19.10 -3.73 14.58
C GLY A 156 18.83 -2.22 14.54
N ARG A 157 17.99 -1.74 13.62
CA ARG A 157 17.74 -0.31 13.42
C ARG A 157 16.83 0.27 14.49
N ARG A 158 17.37 1.03 15.43
CA ARG A 158 16.60 1.66 16.53
C ARG A 158 15.47 2.60 16.08
N ARG A 159 15.61 3.28 14.94
CA ARG A 159 14.57 4.20 14.44
C ARG A 159 13.26 3.49 14.08
N ALA A 160 13.32 2.24 13.65
CA ALA A 160 12.14 1.46 13.31
C ALA A 160 11.25 1.17 14.53
N TRP A 161 11.81 1.19 15.77
CA TRP A 161 11.06 1.04 17.01
C TRP A 161 10.03 2.15 17.24
N PHE A 162 10.27 3.36 16.73
CA PHE A 162 9.31 4.46 16.85
C PHE A 162 8.22 4.42 15.78
N MET A 163 8.53 3.89 14.59
CA MET A 163 7.56 3.80 13.48
C MET A 163 6.59 2.64 13.66
N LEU A 164 7.08 1.49 14.13
CA LEU A 164 6.30 0.27 14.27
C LEU A 164 5.04 0.42 15.14
N PRO A 165 5.06 1.03 16.35
CA PRO A 165 3.86 1.23 17.15
C PRO A 165 2.81 2.13 16.47
N VAL A 166 3.25 3.15 15.74
CA VAL A 166 2.37 4.05 14.99
C VAL A 166 1.66 3.30 13.88
N GLU A 167 2.40 2.49 13.12
CA GLU A 167 1.84 1.67 12.06
C GLU A 167 0.86 0.62 12.57
N ILE A 168 1.20 -0.04 13.68
CA ILE A 168 0.31 -1.00 14.36
C ILE A 168 -0.96 -0.30 14.84
N GLY A 169 -0.84 0.87 15.47
CA GLY A 169 -1.99 1.65 15.93
C GLY A 169 -2.91 2.03 14.78
N LEU A 170 -2.35 2.54 13.67
CA LEU A 170 -3.10 2.85 12.47
C LEU A 170 -3.74 1.61 11.84
N LEU A 171 -3.04 0.48 11.86
CA LEU A 171 -3.54 -0.78 11.32
C LEU A 171 -4.75 -1.29 12.10
N ILE A 172 -4.72 -1.24 13.44
CA ILE A 172 -5.85 -1.59 14.30
C ILE A 172 -7.06 -0.68 14.03
N LEU A 173 -6.80 0.61 13.81
CA LEU A 173 -7.84 1.59 13.44
C LEU A 173 -8.37 1.41 12.00
N THR A 174 -7.72 0.59 11.19
CA THR A 174 -8.09 0.37 9.78
C THR A 174 -8.80 -0.96 9.57
N THR A 175 -8.36 -2.03 10.25
CA THR A 175 -8.90 -3.37 10.01
C THR A 175 -8.78 -4.27 11.24
N SER A 176 -9.80 -5.10 11.48
CA SER A 176 -9.76 -6.15 12.49
C SER A 176 -8.75 -7.28 12.16
N ALA A 177 -8.39 -7.44 10.88
CA ALA A 177 -7.36 -8.37 10.44
C ALA A 177 -5.94 -8.00 10.91
N ALA A 178 -5.77 -6.87 11.60
CA ALA A 178 -4.54 -6.51 12.31
C ALA A 178 -4.16 -7.54 13.39
N LEU A 179 -5.14 -8.09 14.11
CA LEU A 179 -4.90 -9.01 15.24
C LEU A 179 -4.12 -10.27 14.85
N PRO A 180 -4.50 -11.04 13.82
CA PRO A 180 -3.72 -12.19 13.36
C PRO A 180 -2.28 -11.83 12.98
N LEU A 181 -2.07 -10.69 12.30
CA LEU A 181 -0.73 -10.24 11.94
C LEU A 181 0.12 -9.95 13.19
N LEU A 182 -0.44 -9.28 14.19
CA LEU A 182 0.25 -8.99 15.45
C LEU A 182 0.66 -10.26 16.20
N ILE A 183 -0.21 -11.27 16.23
CA ILE A 183 0.12 -12.57 16.83
C ILE A 183 1.29 -13.23 16.09
N LEU A 184 1.28 -13.23 14.75
CA LEU A 184 2.36 -13.78 13.94
C LEU A 184 3.68 -13.03 14.15
N LEU A 185 3.64 -11.68 14.19
CA LEU A 185 4.83 -10.87 14.42
C LEU A 185 5.39 -11.05 15.83
N ALA A 186 4.53 -11.11 16.85
CA ALA A 186 4.96 -11.40 18.22
C ALA A 186 5.63 -12.79 18.31
N GLY A 187 5.03 -13.81 17.71
CA GLY A 187 5.63 -15.14 17.62
C GLY A 187 6.97 -15.14 16.89
N PHE A 188 7.09 -14.41 15.78
CA PHE A 188 8.35 -14.28 15.04
C PHE A 188 9.44 -13.61 15.88
N VAL A 189 9.12 -12.50 16.56
CA VAL A 189 10.09 -11.78 17.41
C VAL A 189 10.55 -12.67 18.57
N LEU A 190 9.62 -13.39 19.23
CA LEU A 190 9.96 -14.31 20.33
C LEU A 190 10.82 -15.49 19.86
N ALA A 191 10.58 -16.00 18.66
CA ALA A 191 11.37 -17.11 18.09
C ALA A 191 12.78 -16.70 17.63
N THR A 192 13.05 -15.40 17.49
CA THR A 192 14.35 -14.87 17.00
C THR A 192 15.22 -14.27 18.12
N GLN A 193 14.71 -14.25 19.35
CA GLN A 193 15.50 -13.90 20.55
C GLN A 193 16.22 -15.13 21.13
#